data_e7805749fe5f61752e5585b0c337b0cb
#
_entry.id   e7805749fe5f61752e5585b0c337b0cb
#
_cell.length_a   1.000
_cell.length_b   1.000
_cell.length_c   1.000
_cell.angle_alpha   90.00
_cell.angle_beta   90.00
_cell.angle_gamma   90.00
#
_symmetry.space_group_name_H-M   'P 1'
#
loop_
_entity.id
_entity.type
_entity.pdbx_description
1 polymer ?
#
loop_
_entity_poly.entity_id
_entity_poly.type
_entity_poly.pdbx_seq_one_letter_code
_entity_poly.pdbx_strand_id
1 'polypeptide(L)'
;MIKILHISFVTLLLSVISFVTLAVYADEIDYAENVAPIFVEQCQSCHREGGIAPWAMSNYQMLQAFAPAIKEAIITKHMPPGQIDRKYAGVIVNHRTLSNREIDTIVDWIDAGAPVEGDRDPLTETTYSTSEWVHGEPDMIIEVPPQEIPAGPSAIPYRYIGVDLGLTEDKWLRGSEF
;
A
#
# COMPACT_ATOMS: atom_id res chain seq x y z
N MET A 1 -6.65 23.57 63.31
CA MET A 1 -7.02 22.33 62.58
C MET A 1 -7.66 22.59 61.22
N ILE A 2 -8.48 23.62 61.02
CA ILE A 2 -9.19 23.87 59.75
C ILE A 2 -8.24 24.27 58.57
N LYS A 3 -7.15 25.00 58.83
CA LYS A 3 -6.19 25.43 57.74
C LYS A 3 -5.41 24.28 57.12
N ILE A 4 -5.09 23.23 57.86
CA ILE A 4 -4.35 22.07 57.32
C ILE A 4 -5.22 21.23 56.40
N LEU A 5 -6.54 21.14 56.72
CA LEU A 5 -7.50 20.39 55.91
C LEU A 5 -7.74 21.02 54.51
N HIS A 6 -7.73 22.38 54.46
CA HIS A 6 -7.88 23.11 53.19
C HIS A 6 -6.68 22.96 52.25
N ILE A 7 -5.47 22.93 52.78
CA ILE A 7 -4.24 22.76 51.99
C ILE A 7 -4.18 21.35 51.40
N SER A 8 -4.55 20.31 52.16
CA SER A 8 -4.61 18.94 51.63
C SER A 8 -5.65 18.75 50.55
N PHE A 9 -6.80 19.43 50.62
CA PHE A 9 -7.85 19.34 49.62
C PHE A 9 -7.47 20.05 48.31
N VAL A 10 -6.83 21.20 48.39
CA VAL A 10 -6.35 21.97 47.25
C VAL A 10 -5.21 21.22 46.50
N THR A 11 -4.27 20.62 47.24
CA THR A 11 -3.19 19.82 46.62
C THR A 11 -3.72 18.54 45.96
N LEU A 12 -4.73 17.89 46.54
CA LEU A 12 -5.38 16.73 45.92
C LEU A 12 -6.13 17.12 44.63
N LEU A 13 -6.86 18.25 44.65
CA LEU A 13 -7.56 18.76 43.45
C LEU A 13 -6.59 19.13 42.32
N LEU A 14 -5.49 19.80 42.65
CA LEU A 14 -4.45 20.15 41.65
C LEU A 14 -3.76 18.92 41.07
N SER A 15 -3.53 17.86 41.87
CA SER A 15 -2.95 16.62 41.33
C SER A 15 -3.89 15.86 40.43
N VAL A 16 -5.21 15.88 40.65
CA VAL A 16 -6.21 15.27 39.78
C VAL A 16 -6.34 16.04 38.46
N ILE A 17 -6.31 17.37 38.51
CA ILE A 17 -6.35 18.20 37.29
C ILE A 17 -5.09 18.02 36.44
N SER A 18 -3.90 17.87 37.06
CA SER A 18 -2.67 17.56 36.30
C SER A 18 -2.70 16.17 35.63
N PHE A 19 -3.41 15.20 36.20
CA PHE A 19 -3.53 13.88 35.56
C PHE A 19 -4.52 13.86 34.40
N VAL A 20 -5.53 14.73 34.40
CA VAL A 20 -6.54 14.81 33.33
C VAL A 20 -5.99 15.56 32.08
N THR A 21 -5.01 16.45 32.25
CA THR A 21 -4.45 17.20 31.12
C THR A 21 -3.31 16.48 30.40
N LEU A 22 -2.89 15.29 30.85
CA LEU A 22 -2.00 14.38 30.12
C LEU A 22 -2.75 13.37 29.22
N ALA A 23 -4.05 13.56 29.01
CA ALA A 23 -4.78 12.83 27.99
C ALA A 23 -4.38 13.39 26.61
N VAL A 24 -3.23 12.97 26.17
CA VAL A 24 -2.82 12.58 24.83
C VAL A 24 -3.55 13.30 23.68
N TYR A 25 -2.87 14.26 23.09
CA TYR A 25 -2.97 14.48 21.66
C TYR A 25 -2.24 13.30 20.98
N ALA A 26 -2.84 12.14 20.94
CA ALA A 26 -2.59 11.23 19.85
C ALA A 26 -3.17 11.94 18.63
N ASP A 27 -2.35 12.33 17.67
CA ASP A 27 -2.83 12.75 16.36
C ASP A 27 -3.74 11.63 15.87
N GLU A 28 -5.04 11.91 15.81
CA GLU A 28 -6.03 10.95 15.36
C GLU A 28 -5.73 10.68 13.90
N ILE A 29 -5.47 9.40 13.58
CA ILE A 29 -5.12 9.02 12.21
C ILE A 29 -6.39 9.14 11.36
N ASP A 30 -6.45 10.17 10.53
CA ASP A 30 -7.51 10.38 9.56
C ASP A 30 -7.34 9.43 8.37
N TYR A 31 -8.42 8.73 8.01
CA TYR A 31 -8.41 7.82 6.88
C TYR A 31 -8.08 8.53 5.56
N ALA A 32 -8.81 9.60 5.25
CA ALA A 32 -8.71 10.25 3.94
C ALA A 32 -7.39 11.02 3.74
N GLU A 33 -6.81 11.54 4.84
CA GLU A 33 -5.60 12.37 4.77
C GLU A 33 -4.32 11.57 5.05
N ASN A 34 -4.38 10.52 5.89
CA ASN A 34 -3.19 9.81 6.33
C ASN A 34 -3.08 8.39 5.76
N VAL A 35 -4.19 7.67 5.62
CA VAL A 35 -4.19 6.23 5.29
C VAL A 35 -4.44 6.00 3.81
N ALA A 36 -5.54 6.51 3.27
CA ALA A 36 -5.93 6.27 1.89
C ALA A 36 -4.87 6.68 0.86
N PRO A 37 -4.13 7.81 1.02
CA PRO A 37 -3.05 8.18 0.10
C PRO A 37 -1.96 7.11 0.01
N ILE A 38 -1.62 6.43 1.11
CA ILE A 38 -0.62 5.34 1.09
C ILE A 38 -1.13 4.18 0.24
N PHE A 39 -2.39 3.80 0.38
CA PHE A 39 -2.99 2.74 -0.43
C PHE A 39 -3.08 3.10 -1.91
N VAL A 40 -3.45 4.33 -2.23
CA VAL A 40 -3.49 4.84 -3.61
C VAL A 40 -2.10 4.74 -4.24
N GLU A 41 -1.07 5.22 -3.56
CA GLU A 41 0.28 5.29 -4.11
C GLU A 41 0.96 3.92 -4.18
N GLN A 42 0.88 3.12 -3.12
CA GLN A 42 1.71 1.92 -2.98
C GLN A 42 0.98 0.61 -3.36
N CYS A 43 -0.35 0.58 -3.36
CA CYS A 43 -1.11 -0.66 -3.46
C CYS A 43 -2.07 -0.68 -4.67
N GLN A 44 -2.82 0.39 -4.86
CA GLN A 44 -3.96 0.41 -5.78
C GLN A 44 -3.55 0.24 -7.25
N SER A 45 -2.31 0.57 -7.63
CA SER A 45 -1.82 0.31 -8.99
C SER A 45 -1.92 -1.17 -9.40
N CYS A 46 -1.80 -2.09 -8.45
CA CYS A 46 -2.01 -3.53 -8.68
C CYS A 46 -3.39 -3.99 -8.20
N HIS A 47 -3.84 -3.49 -7.03
CA HIS A 47 -5.13 -3.82 -6.42
C HIS A 47 -6.26 -2.89 -6.91
N ARG A 48 -6.54 -2.90 -8.20
CA ARG A 48 -7.63 -2.16 -8.86
C ARG A 48 -8.46 -3.08 -9.73
N GLU A 49 -9.62 -2.62 -10.16
CA GLU A 49 -10.42 -3.34 -11.16
C GLU A 49 -9.59 -3.56 -12.43
N GLY A 50 -9.53 -4.80 -12.91
CA GLY A 50 -8.69 -5.18 -14.03
C GLY A 50 -7.18 -5.17 -13.77
N GLY A 51 -6.75 -4.97 -12.52
CA GLY A 51 -5.36 -5.06 -12.11
C GLY A 51 -4.88 -6.50 -11.91
N ILE A 52 -3.58 -6.67 -11.68
CA ILE A 52 -2.95 -7.99 -11.53
C ILE A 52 -3.24 -8.67 -10.17
N ALA A 53 -3.65 -7.89 -9.16
CA ALA A 53 -3.92 -8.43 -7.83
C ALA A 53 -5.26 -9.19 -7.79
N PRO A 54 -5.40 -10.19 -6.90
CA PRO A 54 -6.58 -11.07 -6.86
C PRO A 54 -7.87 -10.38 -6.40
N TRP A 55 -7.78 -9.17 -5.85
CA TRP A 55 -8.91 -8.36 -5.43
C TRP A 55 -8.58 -6.87 -5.55
N ALA A 56 -9.59 -6.03 -5.71
CA ALA A 56 -9.44 -4.59 -5.89
C ALA A 56 -9.68 -3.82 -4.58
N MET A 57 -8.81 -2.88 -4.27
CA MET A 57 -8.97 -1.88 -3.21
C MET A 57 -9.76 -0.70 -3.75
N SER A 58 -11.05 -0.94 -4.09
CA SER A 58 -11.87 0.03 -4.82
C SER A 58 -12.43 1.12 -3.92
N ASN A 59 -12.52 0.88 -2.61
CA ASN A 59 -13.12 1.80 -1.65
C ASN A 59 -12.73 1.41 -0.22
N TYR A 60 -13.09 2.29 0.72
CA TYR A 60 -12.89 2.10 2.14
C TYR A 60 -13.45 0.76 2.68
N GLN A 61 -14.66 0.37 2.26
CA GLN A 61 -15.30 -0.85 2.74
C GLN A 61 -14.47 -2.10 2.41
N MET A 62 -13.79 -2.11 1.27
CA MET A 62 -12.88 -3.19 0.90
C MET A 62 -11.66 -3.22 1.79
N LEU A 63 -11.07 -2.07 2.12
CA LEU A 63 -9.95 -2.02 3.07
C LEU A 63 -10.36 -2.52 4.45
N GLN A 64 -11.52 -2.09 4.94
CA GLN A 64 -12.03 -2.50 6.24
C GLN A 64 -12.29 -4.02 6.29
N ALA A 65 -12.90 -4.57 5.24
CA ALA A 65 -13.18 -6.02 5.15
C ALA A 65 -11.90 -6.87 5.17
N PHE A 66 -10.81 -6.36 4.57
CA PHE A 66 -9.53 -7.07 4.48
C PHE A 66 -8.49 -6.57 5.50
N ALA A 67 -8.84 -5.66 6.42
CA ALA A 67 -7.91 -5.02 7.33
C ALA A 67 -6.98 -6.00 8.09
N PRO A 68 -7.44 -7.12 8.67
CA PRO A 68 -6.55 -8.06 9.33
C PRO A 68 -5.53 -8.70 8.38
N ALA A 69 -5.94 -9.05 7.17
CA ALA A 69 -5.06 -9.65 6.15
C ALA A 69 -4.06 -8.62 5.60
N ILE A 70 -4.49 -7.37 5.43
CA ILE A 70 -3.63 -6.25 5.04
C ILE A 70 -2.53 -6.07 6.10
N LYS A 71 -2.90 -5.98 7.38
CA LYS A 71 -1.95 -5.84 8.48
C LYS A 71 -0.92 -6.97 8.48
N GLU A 72 -1.37 -8.22 8.40
CA GLU A 72 -0.48 -9.38 8.33
C GLU A 72 0.48 -9.29 7.14
N ALA A 73 -0.04 -9.01 5.95
CA ALA A 73 0.77 -8.94 4.72
C ALA A 73 1.84 -7.83 4.77
N ILE A 74 1.53 -6.69 5.40
CA ILE A 74 2.46 -5.57 5.56
C ILE A 74 3.54 -5.89 6.60
N ILE A 75 3.15 -6.39 7.77
CA ILE A 75 4.09 -6.71 8.87
C ILE A 75 5.05 -7.83 8.46
N THR A 76 4.55 -8.85 7.78
CA THR A 76 5.36 -9.95 7.28
C THR A 76 6.14 -9.60 6.01
N LYS A 77 5.99 -8.39 5.49
CA LYS A 77 6.61 -7.90 4.25
C LYS A 77 6.26 -8.74 3.01
N HIS A 78 5.11 -9.40 3.04
CA HIS A 78 4.58 -10.10 1.89
C HIS A 78 4.05 -9.12 0.84
N MET A 79 3.51 -7.98 1.29
CA MET A 79 3.07 -6.86 0.46
C MET A 79 3.73 -5.55 0.89
N PRO A 80 4.02 -4.62 -0.03
CA PRO A 80 4.05 -4.79 -1.50
C PRO A 80 5.11 -5.82 -1.95
N PRO A 81 4.94 -6.49 -3.11
CA PRO A 81 5.95 -7.39 -3.63
C PRO A 81 7.19 -6.63 -4.11
N GLY A 82 8.35 -7.30 -4.12
CA GLY A 82 9.61 -6.70 -4.60
C GLY A 82 10.18 -5.62 -3.67
N GLN A 83 9.97 -5.77 -2.37
CA GLN A 83 10.57 -4.87 -1.38
C GLN A 83 12.10 -4.93 -1.41
N ILE A 84 12.73 -3.79 -1.21
CA ILE A 84 14.18 -3.65 -1.14
C ILE A 84 14.63 -3.34 0.28
N ASP A 85 15.91 -3.56 0.58
CA ASP A 85 16.50 -3.07 1.81
C ASP A 85 16.48 -1.53 1.80
N ARG A 86 15.91 -0.93 2.83
CA ARG A 86 15.72 0.52 2.96
C ARG A 86 16.99 1.35 2.80
N LYS A 87 18.15 0.78 3.13
CA LYS A 87 19.44 1.46 2.92
C LYS A 87 19.70 1.81 1.44
N TYR A 88 19.02 1.12 0.52
CA TYR A 88 19.14 1.36 -0.93
C TYR A 88 17.98 2.16 -1.52
N ALA A 89 16.97 2.55 -0.70
CA ALA A 89 15.80 3.27 -1.18
C ALA A 89 16.13 4.59 -1.91
N GLY A 90 17.23 5.25 -1.54
CA GLY A 90 17.67 6.47 -2.21
C GLY A 90 18.37 6.28 -3.56
N VAL A 91 18.69 5.03 -3.95
CA VAL A 91 19.39 4.69 -5.21
C VAL A 91 18.51 3.91 -6.17
N ILE A 92 17.50 3.21 -5.68
CA ILE A 92 16.59 2.42 -6.53
C ILE A 92 15.32 3.23 -6.76
N VAL A 93 15.06 3.56 -8.01
CA VAL A 93 13.86 4.29 -8.41
C VAL A 93 12.65 3.34 -8.51
N ASN A 94 11.47 3.89 -8.30
CA ASN A 94 10.19 3.17 -8.43
C ASN A 94 10.06 1.93 -7.52
N HIS A 95 10.79 1.88 -6.40
CA HIS A 95 10.55 0.83 -5.39
C HIS A 95 9.23 1.10 -4.65
N ARG A 96 8.58 0.02 -4.23
CA ARG A 96 7.31 0.07 -3.47
C ARG A 96 7.48 -0.28 -1.99
N THR A 97 8.69 -0.16 -1.47
CA THR A 97 8.98 -0.47 -0.08
C THR A 97 8.37 0.60 0.82
N LEU A 98 7.44 0.19 1.68
CA LEU A 98 6.84 1.09 2.66
C LEU A 98 7.88 1.58 3.66
N SER A 99 7.81 2.86 4.01
CA SER A 99 8.55 3.43 5.14
C SER A 99 7.99 2.90 6.48
N ASN A 100 8.77 3.03 7.56
CA ASN A 100 8.25 2.68 8.89
C ASN A 100 7.01 3.48 9.23
N ARG A 101 7.00 4.78 8.91
CA ARG A 101 5.87 5.65 9.17
C ARG A 101 4.60 5.19 8.45
N GLU A 102 4.69 4.81 7.19
CA GLU A 102 3.54 4.28 6.45
C GLU A 102 3.03 2.96 7.04
N ILE A 103 3.95 2.07 7.42
CA ILE A 103 3.58 0.83 8.11
C ILE A 103 2.87 1.13 9.42
N ASP A 104 3.46 1.97 10.28
CA ASP A 104 2.90 2.33 11.57
C ASP A 104 1.52 2.99 11.38
N THR A 105 1.39 3.95 10.44
CA THR A 105 0.11 4.61 10.13
C THR A 105 -0.99 3.60 9.77
N ILE A 106 -0.70 2.65 8.87
CA ILE A 106 -1.70 1.65 8.46
C ILE A 106 -2.03 0.71 9.62
N VAL A 107 -1.01 0.24 10.34
CA VAL A 107 -1.19 -0.71 11.44
C VAL A 107 -1.98 -0.09 12.57
N ASP A 108 -1.63 1.14 12.99
CA ASP A 108 -2.31 1.84 14.06
C ASP A 108 -3.77 2.15 13.70
N TRP A 109 -4.03 2.56 12.43
CA TRP A 109 -5.38 2.74 11.94
C TRP A 109 -6.21 1.44 11.99
N ILE A 110 -5.63 0.31 11.56
CA ILE A 110 -6.30 -0.99 11.63
C ILE A 110 -6.57 -1.40 13.09
N ASP A 111 -5.60 -1.19 13.99
CA ASP A 111 -5.73 -1.52 15.42
C ASP A 111 -6.77 -0.64 16.12
N ALA A 112 -6.98 0.57 15.65
CA ALA A 112 -8.06 1.44 16.09
C ALA A 112 -9.45 1.01 15.58
N GLY A 113 -9.53 -0.07 14.79
CA GLY A 113 -10.79 -0.57 14.21
C GLY A 113 -11.07 -0.05 12.80
N ALA A 114 -10.05 0.47 12.13
CA ALA A 114 -10.15 1.06 10.80
C ALA A 114 -11.27 2.12 10.70
N PRO A 115 -11.24 3.18 11.52
CA PRO A 115 -12.27 4.22 11.50
C PRO A 115 -12.22 5.02 10.19
N VAL A 116 -13.37 5.57 9.79
CA VAL A 116 -13.49 6.55 8.72
C VAL A 116 -14.32 7.73 9.21
N GLU A 117 -13.85 8.91 8.95
CA GLU A 117 -14.56 10.15 9.22
C GLU A 117 -14.86 10.88 7.91
N GLY A 118 -16.08 11.43 7.81
CA GLY A 118 -16.54 12.11 6.60
C GLY A 118 -16.92 11.16 5.46
N ASP A 119 -17.21 11.77 4.30
CA ASP A 119 -17.74 11.06 3.12
C ASP A 119 -16.68 10.90 2.00
N ARG A 120 -15.48 11.46 2.20
CA ARG A 120 -14.42 11.44 1.18
C ARG A 120 -13.67 10.10 1.21
N ASP A 121 -13.60 9.45 0.07
CA ASP A 121 -12.80 8.24 -0.11
C ASP A 121 -11.83 8.39 -1.29
N PRO A 122 -10.55 8.73 -1.02
CA PRO A 122 -9.55 8.92 -2.07
C PRO A 122 -9.31 7.71 -2.97
N LEU A 123 -9.65 6.49 -2.52
CA LEU A 123 -9.56 5.29 -3.35
C LEU A 123 -10.52 5.34 -4.53
N THR A 124 -11.66 6.00 -4.38
CA THR A 124 -12.67 6.14 -5.43
C THR A 124 -12.37 7.30 -6.39
N GLU A 125 -11.50 8.22 -5.99
CA GLU A 125 -11.13 9.40 -6.77
C GLU A 125 -10.06 9.09 -7.82
N THR A 126 -9.31 7.98 -7.64
CA THR A 126 -8.20 7.62 -8.52
C THR A 126 -8.71 6.94 -9.77
N THR A 127 -8.31 7.47 -10.92
CA THR A 127 -8.62 6.87 -12.22
C THR A 127 -7.36 6.23 -12.81
N TYR A 128 -7.50 4.99 -13.26
CA TYR A 128 -6.45 4.27 -13.98
C TYR A 128 -6.79 4.16 -15.45
N SER A 129 -5.77 4.21 -16.28
CA SER A 129 -5.96 3.93 -17.70
C SER A 129 -6.54 2.52 -17.88
N THR A 130 -7.58 2.43 -18.68
CA THR A 130 -8.16 1.15 -19.13
C THR A 130 -7.51 0.69 -20.42
N SER A 131 -6.52 1.44 -20.93
CA SER A 131 -5.75 1.02 -22.09
C SER A 131 -5.02 -0.29 -21.79
N GLU A 132 -5.09 -1.22 -22.74
CA GLU A 132 -4.33 -2.46 -22.69
C GLU A 132 -2.82 -2.20 -22.64
N TRP A 133 -2.39 -1.08 -23.23
CA TRP A 133 -0.99 -0.70 -23.32
C TRP A 133 -0.67 0.56 -22.52
N VAL A 134 0.30 0.48 -21.63
CA VAL A 134 0.71 1.62 -20.76
C VAL A 134 1.39 2.72 -21.58
N HIS A 135 2.16 2.34 -22.61
CA HIS A 135 2.91 3.26 -23.46
C HIS A 135 2.20 3.63 -24.77
N GLY A 136 0.91 3.30 -24.90
CA GLY A 136 0.12 3.47 -26.12
C GLY A 136 0.20 2.25 -27.04
N GLU A 137 -0.48 2.30 -28.19
CA GLU A 137 -0.48 1.21 -29.15
C GLU A 137 0.95 0.80 -29.54
N PRO A 138 1.29 -0.51 -29.46
CA PRO A 138 2.60 -0.99 -29.82
C PRO A 138 2.80 -1.00 -31.35
N ASP A 139 4.01 -0.69 -31.78
CA ASP A 139 4.38 -0.84 -33.20
C ASP A 139 4.46 -2.31 -33.63
N MET A 140 4.65 -3.23 -32.67
CA MET A 140 4.76 -4.66 -32.92
C MET A 140 4.28 -5.46 -31.73
N ILE A 141 3.46 -6.47 -31.97
CA ILE A 141 3.06 -7.49 -30.98
C ILE A 141 3.76 -8.79 -31.31
N ILE A 142 4.47 -9.35 -30.33
CA ILE A 142 5.17 -10.63 -30.46
C ILE A 142 4.35 -11.68 -29.74
N GLU A 143 3.73 -12.58 -30.48
CA GLU A 143 3.00 -13.69 -29.92
C GLU A 143 3.96 -14.81 -29.51
N VAL A 144 3.97 -15.14 -28.20
CA VAL A 144 4.71 -16.27 -27.68
C VAL A 144 3.79 -17.50 -27.69
N PRO A 145 4.20 -18.63 -28.30
CA PRO A 145 3.37 -19.81 -28.35
C PRO A 145 3.06 -20.32 -26.94
N PRO A 146 1.85 -20.90 -26.71
CA PRO A 146 1.46 -21.46 -25.42
C PRO A 146 2.51 -22.41 -24.88
N GLN A 147 2.81 -22.29 -23.58
CA GLN A 147 3.77 -23.14 -22.90
C GLN A 147 3.06 -24.06 -21.91
N GLU A 148 3.38 -25.34 -21.96
CA GLU A 148 2.89 -26.30 -20.99
C GLU A 148 3.59 -26.09 -19.65
N ILE A 149 2.79 -25.87 -18.60
CA ILE A 149 3.25 -25.78 -17.22
C ILE A 149 2.88 -27.09 -16.51
N PRO A 150 3.87 -27.93 -16.17
CA PRO A 150 3.57 -29.21 -15.52
C PRO A 150 2.96 -28.98 -14.12
N ALA A 151 1.93 -29.75 -13.79
CA ALA A 151 1.39 -29.78 -12.45
C ALA A 151 2.39 -30.50 -11.51
N GLY A 152 2.82 -29.84 -10.44
CA GLY A 152 3.67 -30.44 -9.42
C GLY A 152 4.70 -29.48 -8.82
N PRO A 153 5.44 -29.94 -7.81
CA PRO A 153 6.39 -29.10 -7.08
C PRO A 153 7.73 -28.89 -7.81
N SER A 154 7.87 -29.37 -9.05
CA SER A 154 9.10 -29.23 -9.81
C SER A 154 9.33 -27.82 -10.28
N ALA A 155 10.58 -27.34 -10.16
CA ALA A 155 10.97 -26.06 -10.72
C ALA A 155 10.80 -26.08 -12.26
N ILE A 156 10.21 -25.04 -12.80
CA ILE A 156 10.12 -24.85 -14.26
C ILE A 156 11.43 -24.25 -14.72
N PRO A 157 12.20 -24.92 -15.59
CA PRO A 157 13.44 -24.38 -16.10
C PRO A 157 13.17 -23.18 -17.00
N TYR A 158 14.16 -22.29 -17.10
CA TYR A 158 14.12 -21.20 -18.08
C TYR A 158 13.95 -21.76 -19.50
N ARG A 159 13.04 -21.15 -20.25
CA ARG A 159 12.80 -21.46 -21.67
C ARG A 159 13.15 -20.24 -22.51
N TYR A 160 13.97 -20.45 -23.50
CA TYR A 160 14.36 -19.41 -24.45
C TYR A 160 13.59 -19.64 -25.76
N ILE A 161 12.75 -18.67 -26.10
CA ILE A 161 11.94 -18.71 -27.31
C ILE A 161 12.47 -17.61 -28.24
N GLY A 162 13.12 -18.03 -29.32
CA GLY A 162 13.56 -17.10 -30.35
C GLY A 162 12.41 -16.78 -31.31
N VAL A 163 12.14 -15.51 -31.52
CA VAL A 163 11.13 -15.03 -32.48
C VAL A 163 11.84 -14.14 -33.52
N ASP A 164 11.63 -14.45 -34.79
CA ASP A 164 12.10 -13.58 -35.87
C ASP A 164 11.15 -12.37 -35.95
N LEU A 165 11.71 -11.19 -35.76
CA LEU A 165 10.95 -9.94 -35.84
C LEU A 165 10.75 -9.41 -37.22
N GLY A 166 11.36 -10.03 -38.24
CA GLY A 166 11.26 -9.60 -39.63
C GLY A 166 11.87 -8.22 -39.92
N LEU A 167 12.74 -7.73 -39.04
CA LEU A 167 13.38 -6.44 -39.20
C LEU A 167 14.44 -6.50 -40.29
N THR A 168 14.38 -5.61 -41.26
CA THR A 168 15.33 -5.52 -42.39
C THR A 168 16.39 -4.43 -42.19
N GLU A 169 16.25 -3.64 -41.15
CA GLU A 169 17.15 -2.56 -40.76
C GLU A 169 17.22 -2.40 -39.25
N ASP A 170 18.24 -1.76 -38.75
CA ASP A 170 18.38 -1.45 -37.30
C ASP A 170 17.24 -0.54 -36.82
N LYS A 171 16.62 -0.89 -35.71
CA LYS A 171 15.57 -0.12 -35.05
C LYS A 171 15.93 0.16 -33.62
N TRP A 172 15.46 1.29 -33.12
CA TRP A 172 15.54 1.62 -31.69
C TRP A 172 14.35 1.05 -30.97
N LEU A 173 14.61 0.32 -29.87
CA LEU A 173 13.57 -0.11 -28.95
C LEU A 173 13.29 1.04 -27.97
N ARG A 174 12.08 1.57 -27.97
CA ARG A 174 11.62 2.61 -27.05
C ARG A 174 11.10 2.04 -25.73
N GLY A 175 10.45 0.89 -25.78
CA GLY A 175 9.85 0.22 -24.65
C GLY A 175 9.36 -1.17 -25.02
N SER A 176 9.10 -1.99 -24.01
CA SER A 176 8.46 -3.29 -24.14
C SER A 176 7.50 -3.50 -22.97
N GLU A 177 6.38 -4.14 -23.22
CA GLU A 177 5.38 -4.52 -22.22
C GLU A 177 5.10 -6.03 -22.34
N PHE A 178 4.74 -6.67 -21.18
CA PHE A 178 4.47 -8.10 -21.06
C PHE A 178 3.14 -8.34 -20.35
#